data_5639c4cd1329d66b85d6fba19f989e4e
#
_entry.id   5639c4cd1329d66b85d6fba19f989e4e
#
_cell.length_a   1.000
_cell.length_b   1.000
_cell.length_c   1.000
_cell.angle_alpha   90.00
_cell.angle_beta   90.00
_cell.angle_gamma   90.00
#
_symmetry.space_group_name_H-M   'P 1'
#
loop_
_entity.id
_entity.type
_entity.pdbx_description
1 polymer ?
#
loop_
_entity_poly.entity_id
_entity_poly.type
_entity_poly.pdbx_seq_one_letter_code
_entity_poly.pdbx_strand_id
1 'polypeptide(L)'
;MMKQALLSRLEAFEIDAPGAAAPFSQKLAAEQNWPLHYTKRVIQEYRRFLFLAVTSDGVMSPSPAVDAAWHMHLTHTRSYWGQLCGEVLGRELHHDPSMGGLAESARYQQYYRDT
;
A
#
# COMPACT_ATOMS: atom_id res chain seq x y z
N MET A 1 4.20 21.58 3.20
CA MET A 1 2.81 21.96 3.35
C MET A 1 1.88 21.04 2.60
N MET A 2 1.93 20.99 1.28
CA MET A 2 1.09 20.04 0.56
C MET A 2 1.41 18.58 0.92
N LYS A 3 2.70 18.28 1.09
CA LYS A 3 3.11 16.94 1.48
C LYS A 3 2.59 16.56 2.86
N GLN A 4 2.61 17.51 3.79
CA GLN A 4 2.14 17.23 5.14
C GLN A 4 0.63 17.02 5.17
N ALA A 5 -0.12 17.76 4.37
CA ALA A 5 -1.55 17.56 4.26
C ALA A 5 -1.87 16.19 3.68
N LEU A 6 -1.11 15.74 2.68
CA LEU A 6 -1.27 14.42 2.11
C LEU A 6 -0.99 13.33 3.15
N LEU A 7 0.10 13.47 3.90
CA LEU A 7 0.44 12.51 4.93
C LEU A 7 -0.66 12.42 5.99
N SER A 8 -1.20 13.57 6.40
CA SER A 8 -2.30 13.59 7.36
C SER A 8 -3.54 12.88 6.83
N ARG A 9 -3.86 13.09 5.56
CA ARG A 9 -5.01 12.41 4.94
C ARG A 9 -4.79 10.90 4.85
N LEU A 10 -3.55 10.48 4.54
CA LEU A 10 -3.22 9.06 4.50
C LEU A 10 -3.33 8.41 5.87
N GLU A 11 -2.88 9.12 6.90
CA GLU A 11 -2.97 8.59 8.27
C GLU A 11 -4.42 8.52 8.76
N ALA A 12 -5.26 9.42 8.30
CA ALA A 12 -6.68 9.45 8.67
C ALA A 12 -7.54 8.51 7.82
N PHE A 13 -7.01 8.00 6.73
CA PHE A 13 -7.77 7.13 5.83
C PHE A 13 -8.13 5.82 6.53
N GLU A 14 -9.42 5.52 6.54
CA GLU A 14 -9.94 4.33 7.22
C GLU A 14 -9.96 3.14 6.25
N ILE A 15 -8.87 2.38 6.22
CA ILE A 15 -8.80 1.18 5.38
C ILE A 15 -9.69 0.06 5.95
N ASP A 16 -9.83 0.02 7.27
CA ASP A 16 -10.79 -0.87 7.93
C ASP A 16 -12.11 -0.11 8.03
N ALA A 17 -13.06 -0.43 7.15
CA ALA A 17 -14.33 0.28 7.11
C ALA A 17 -15.08 0.08 8.43
N PRO A 18 -15.60 1.16 9.04
CA PRO A 18 -16.39 1.03 10.26
C PRO A 18 -17.59 0.12 10.05
N GLY A 19 -17.81 -0.80 10.98
CA GLY A 19 -18.94 -1.70 10.92
C GLY A 19 -18.79 -2.86 9.93
N ALA A 20 -17.64 -3.00 9.28
CA ALA A 20 -17.43 -4.11 8.36
C ALA A 20 -17.35 -5.42 9.15
N ALA A 21 -18.04 -6.45 8.64
CA ALA A 21 -18.04 -7.76 9.28
C ALA A 21 -16.64 -8.39 9.27
N ALA A 22 -15.88 -8.12 8.20
CA ALA A 22 -14.51 -8.60 8.07
C ALA A 22 -13.65 -7.43 7.63
N PRO A 23 -13.04 -6.70 8.58
CA PRO A 23 -12.18 -5.56 8.24
C PRO A 23 -11.00 -5.97 7.38
N PHE A 24 -10.49 -5.02 6.61
CA PHE A 24 -9.35 -5.25 5.72
C PHE A 24 -8.17 -5.89 6.46
N SER A 25 -7.83 -5.37 7.64
CA SER A 25 -6.71 -5.87 8.40
C SER A 25 -6.88 -7.35 8.77
N GLN A 26 -8.11 -7.75 9.14
CA GLN A 26 -8.36 -9.15 9.47
C GLN A 26 -8.26 -10.06 8.25
N LYS A 27 -8.77 -9.60 7.10
CA LYS A 27 -8.67 -10.38 5.87
C LYS A 27 -7.22 -10.55 5.45
N LEU A 28 -6.43 -9.48 5.54
CA LEU A 28 -5.02 -9.54 5.18
C LEU A 28 -4.25 -10.47 6.11
N ALA A 29 -4.51 -10.36 7.41
CA ALA A 29 -3.87 -11.23 8.40
C ALA A 29 -4.16 -12.70 8.11
N ALA A 30 -5.42 -13.01 7.81
CA ALA A 30 -5.83 -14.38 7.52
C ALA A 30 -5.19 -14.90 6.23
N GLU A 31 -5.20 -14.09 5.18
CA GLU A 31 -4.64 -14.52 3.89
C GLU A 31 -3.14 -14.77 3.97
N GLN A 32 -2.43 -13.90 4.69
CA GLN A 32 -0.98 -14.01 4.80
C GLN A 32 -0.54 -14.88 5.97
N ASN A 33 -1.48 -15.30 6.84
CA ASN A 33 -1.17 -16.03 8.05
C ASN A 33 -0.24 -15.25 8.97
N TRP A 34 -0.58 -13.98 9.17
CA TRP A 34 0.16 -13.06 10.05
C TRP A 34 -0.59 -12.80 11.33
N PRO A 35 0.10 -12.57 12.46
CA PRO A 35 -0.56 -12.03 13.65
C PRO A 35 -1.16 -10.66 13.34
N LEU A 36 -2.27 -10.33 13.96
CA LEU A 36 -2.98 -9.08 13.68
C LEU A 36 -2.11 -7.85 13.98
N HIS A 37 -1.35 -7.87 15.08
CA HIS A 37 -0.51 -6.73 15.42
C HIS A 37 0.58 -6.48 14.36
N TYR A 38 1.12 -7.55 13.79
CA TYR A 38 2.09 -7.42 12.69
C TYR A 38 1.42 -6.85 11.44
N THR A 39 0.22 -7.35 11.13
CA THR A 39 -0.56 -6.89 9.99
C THR A 39 -0.84 -5.38 10.08
N LYS A 40 -1.20 -4.91 11.26
CA LYS A 40 -1.46 -3.48 11.45
C LYS A 40 -0.20 -2.64 11.25
N ARG A 41 0.95 -3.14 11.64
CA ARG A 41 2.22 -2.46 11.37
C ARG A 41 2.50 -2.41 9.88
N VAL A 42 2.24 -3.50 9.17
CA VAL A 42 2.42 -3.53 7.72
C VAL A 42 1.51 -2.50 7.05
N ILE A 43 0.27 -2.36 7.52
CA ILE A 43 -0.65 -1.38 6.97
C ILE A 43 -0.12 0.04 7.19
N GLN A 44 0.49 0.33 8.32
CA GLN A 44 1.10 1.64 8.56
C GLN A 44 2.27 1.87 7.60
N GLU A 45 3.07 0.86 7.36
CA GLU A 45 4.16 0.96 6.39
C GLU A 45 3.62 1.13 4.97
N TYR A 46 2.49 0.50 4.66
CA TYR A 46 1.80 0.67 3.39
C TYR A 46 1.39 2.13 3.18
N ARG A 47 0.86 2.78 4.23
CA ARG A 47 0.51 4.21 4.15
C ARG A 47 1.72 5.07 3.83
N ARG A 48 2.86 4.79 4.48
CA ARG A 48 4.09 5.51 4.22
C ARG A 48 4.60 5.25 2.81
N PHE A 49 4.48 4.02 2.34
CA PHE A 49 4.86 3.68 0.97
C PHE A 49 4.03 4.48 -0.02
N LEU A 50 2.73 4.57 0.18
CA LEU A 50 1.84 5.35 -0.69
C LEU A 50 2.27 6.82 -0.74
N PHE A 51 2.60 7.39 0.41
CA PHE A 51 3.08 8.76 0.48
C PHE A 51 4.34 8.94 -0.36
N LEU A 52 5.31 8.06 -0.17
CA LEU A 52 6.56 8.14 -0.91
C LEU A 52 6.37 7.90 -2.40
N ALA A 53 5.47 7.00 -2.75
CA ALA A 53 5.22 6.67 -4.16
C ALA A 53 4.68 7.86 -4.93
N VAL A 54 3.85 8.70 -4.30
CA VAL A 54 3.26 9.85 -5.00
C VAL A 54 4.04 11.14 -4.83
N THR A 55 4.98 11.20 -3.88
CA THR A 55 5.78 12.41 -3.66
C THR A 55 7.21 12.29 -4.16
N SER A 56 7.65 11.08 -4.47
CA SER A 56 9.01 10.83 -4.93
C SER A 56 9.06 10.81 -6.45
N ASP A 57 10.15 11.31 -7.01
CA ASP A 57 10.35 11.27 -8.47
C ASP A 57 10.91 9.94 -8.95
N GLY A 58 11.36 9.11 -8.02
CA GLY A 58 11.95 7.83 -8.36
C GLY A 58 10.94 6.70 -8.36
N VAL A 59 11.37 5.57 -8.90
CA VAL A 59 10.57 4.34 -8.85
C VAL A 59 10.70 3.76 -7.45
N MET A 60 9.55 3.56 -6.80
CA MET A 60 9.50 2.97 -5.47
C MET A 60 9.06 1.52 -5.57
N SER A 61 9.80 0.65 -4.90
CA SER A 61 9.43 -0.77 -4.80
C SER A 61 9.03 -1.08 -3.36
N PRO A 62 7.85 -1.66 -3.15
CA PRO A 62 7.43 -2.01 -1.80
C PRO A 62 8.18 -3.23 -1.28
N SER A 63 8.26 -3.38 0.05
CA SER A 63 8.69 -4.63 0.64
C SER A 63 7.68 -5.73 0.31
N PRO A 64 8.05 -7.01 0.43
CA PRO A 64 7.08 -8.08 0.17
C PRO A 64 5.83 -7.97 1.02
N ALA A 65 5.97 -7.56 2.27
CA ALA A 65 4.81 -7.42 3.16
C ALA A 65 3.91 -6.27 2.71
N VAL A 66 4.49 -5.11 2.39
CA VAL A 66 3.72 -3.97 1.91
C VAL A 66 3.08 -4.30 0.57
N ASP A 67 3.78 -5.02 -0.30
CA ASP A 67 3.24 -5.44 -1.59
C ASP A 67 2.00 -6.31 -1.41
N ALA A 68 2.01 -7.22 -0.43
CA ALA A 68 0.85 -8.05 -0.14
C ALA A 68 -0.35 -7.21 0.28
N ALA A 69 -0.13 -6.18 1.11
CA ALA A 69 -1.19 -5.26 1.50
C ALA A 69 -1.72 -4.47 0.30
N TRP A 70 -0.84 -4.01 -0.55
CA TRP A 70 -1.21 -3.26 -1.74
C TRP A 70 -2.05 -4.12 -2.69
N HIS A 71 -1.60 -5.36 -2.95
CA HIS A 71 -2.34 -6.29 -3.80
C HIS A 71 -3.75 -6.53 -3.29
N MET A 72 -3.91 -6.76 -2.00
CA MET A 72 -5.24 -6.97 -1.44
C MET A 72 -6.07 -5.71 -1.53
N HIS A 73 -5.49 -4.53 -1.26
CA HIS A 73 -6.23 -3.28 -1.33
C HIS A 73 -6.74 -3.02 -2.74
N LEU A 74 -5.97 -3.40 -3.75
CA LEU A 74 -6.40 -3.26 -5.14
C LEU A 74 -7.67 -4.06 -5.45
N THR A 75 -7.91 -5.15 -4.74
CA THR A 75 -9.14 -5.93 -4.93
C THR A 75 -10.34 -5.25 -4.29
N HIS A 76 -10.12 -4.34 -3.35
CA HIS A 76 -11.18 -3.54 -2.74
C HIS A 76 -11.33 -2.25 -3.55
N THR A 77 -11.94 -2.38 -4.73
CA THR A 77 -11.89 -1.33 -5.74
C THR A 77 -12.50 0.00 -5.31
N ARG A 78 -13.58 -0.04 -4.54
CA ARG A 78 -14.21 1.21 -4.06
C ARG A 78 -13.32 1.92 -3.06
N SER A 79 -12.67 1.17 -2.18
CA SER A 79 -11.74 1.74 -1.22
C SER A 79 -10.49 2.24 -1.90
N TYR A 80 -9.93 1.45 -2.82
CA TYR A 80 -8.67 1.81 -3.46
C TYR A 80 -8.84 2.93 -4.49
N TRP A 81 -9.68 2.72 -5.49
CA TRP A 81 -9.81 3.70 -6.58
C TRP A 81 -10.65 4.90 -6.18
N GLY A 82 -11.75 4.66 -5.45
CA GLY A 82 -12.67 5.73 -5.07
C GLY A 82 -12.16 6.56 -3.92
N GLN A 83 -11.85 5.92 -2.80
CA GLN A 83 -11.47 6.64 -1.58
C GLN A 83 -10.00 7.00 -1.57
N LEU A 84 -9.12 6.03 -1.73
CA LEU A 84 -7.70 6.31 -1.65
C LEU A 84 -7.22 7.18 -2.82
N CYS A 85 -7.42 6.71 -4.04
CA CYS A 85 -6.94 7.45 -5.21
C CYS A 85 -7.74 8.70 -5.48
N GLY A 86 -9.08 8.60 -5.38
CA GLY A 86 -9.96 9.72 -5.70
C GLY A 86 -9.96 10.83 -4.65
N GLU A 87 -9.99 10.49 -3.37
CA GLU A 87 -10.16 11.48 -2.31
C GLU A 87 -8.86 11.78 -1.56
N VAL A 88 -8.03 10.78 -1.31
CA VAL A 88 -6.83 10.97 -0.50
C VAL A 88 -5.64 11.39 -1.35
N LEU A 89 -5.31 10.60 -2.37
CA LEU A 89 -4.14 10.88 -3.21
C LEU A 89 -4.41 11.94 -4.27
N GLY A 90 -5.65 12.03 -4.74
CA GLY A 90 -6.01 12.96 -5.81
C GLY A 90 -5.48 12.53 -7.18
N ARG A 91 -5.07 11.27 -7.32
CA ARG A 91 -4.57 10.73 -8.57
C ARG A 91 -4.64 9.22 -8.52
N GLU A 92 -4.64 8.59 -9.69
CA GLU A 92 -4.57 7.14 -9.77
C GLU A 92 -3.14 6.67 -9.52
N LEU A 93 -3.02 5.61 -8.73
CA LEU A 93 -1.73 4.96 -8.49
C LEU A 93 -1.87 3.51 -8.88
N HIS A 94 -1.27 3.16 -10.01
CA HIS A 94 -1.34 1.81 -10.54
C HIS A 94 -0.23 0.95 -9.99
N HIS A 95 -0.56 -0.30 -9.70
CA HIS A 95 0.44 -1.31 -9.33
C HIS A 95 0.73 -2.10 -10.60
N ASP A 96 1.72 -1.64 -11.33
CA ASP A 96 2.06 -2.31 -12.59
C ASP A 96 2.60 -3.69 -12.30
N PRO A 97 2.08 -4.70 -13.00
CA PRO A 97 2.66 -6.03 -12.84
C PRO A 97 4.12 -6.00 -13.29
N SER A 98 4.91 -6.85 -12.66
CA SER A 98 6.28 -7.04 -13.09
C SER A 98 6.26 -7.33 -14.58
N MET A 99 7.13 -6.65 -15.34
CA MET A 99 7.25 -6.92 -16.77
C MET A 99 7.81 -8.30 -17.06
N GLY A 100 8.01 -9.09 -16.00
CA GLY A 100 8.33 -10.49 -16.12
C GLY A 100 9.75 -10.80 -16.54
N GLY A 101 10.61 -9.81 -16.51
CA GLY A 101 11.99 -10.01 -16.91
C GLY A 101 12.90 -10.27 -15.73
N LEU A 102 13.98 -10.99 -15.98
CA LEU A 102 15.01 -11.21 -14.98
C LEU A 102 15.59 -9.88 -14.49
N ALA A 103 15.65 -8.90 -15.38
CA ALA A 103 16.18 -7.58 -15.03
C ALA A 103 15.31 -6.91 -13.96
N GLU A 104 14.00 -7.08 -14.07
CA GLU A 104 13.09 -6.48 -13.10
C GLU A 104 13.16 -7.19 -11.76
N SER A 105 13.30 -8.51 -11.76
CA SER A 105 13.50 -9.26 -10.53
C SER A 105 14.80 -8.84 -9.85
N ALA A 106 15.85 -8.62 -10.63
CA ALA A 106 17.12 -8.16 -10.08
C ALA A 106 17.00 -6.77 -9.46
N ARG A 107 16.26 -5.85 -10.11
CA ARG A 107 16.01 -4.53 -9.55
C ARG A 107 15.25 -4.61 -8.24
N TYR A 108 14.26 -5.47 -8.18
CA TYR A 108 13.47 -5.68 -6.98
C TYR A 108 14.36 -6.13 -5.82
N GLN A 109 15.21 -7.13 -6.08
CA GLN A 109 16.12 -7.63 -5.07
C GLN A 109 17.11 -6.57 -4.61
N GLN A 110 17.57 -5.74 -5.54
CA GLN A 110 18.51 -4.68 -5.21
C GLN A 110 17.88 -3.65 -4.28
N TYR A 111 16.64 -3.27 -4.52
CA TYR A 111 15.94 -2.35 -3.63
C TYR A 111 15.85 -2.90 -2.22
N TYR A 112 15.58 -4.17 -2.07
CA TYR A 112 15.50 -4.78 -0.75
C TYR A 112 16.84 -4.81 -0.05
N ARG A 113 17.90 -5.03 -0.79
CA ARG A 113 19.24 -5.06 -0.20
C ARG A 113 19.69 -3.69 0.26
N ASP A 114 19.30 -2.66 -0.46
CA ASP A 114 19.75 -1.30 -0.18
C ASP A 114 18.92 -0.65 0.92
N THR A 115 17.82 -1.23 1.26
CA THR A 115 16.99 -0.74 2.36
C THR A 115 17.03 -1.69 3.53
#